data_bb34438f413ce6ac6323496b9a1ef638
#
_entry.id   bb34438f413ce6ac6323496b9a1ef638
#
_cell.length_a   1.000
_cell.length_b   1.000
_cell.length_c   1.000
_cell.angle_alpha   90.00
_cell.angle_beta   90.00
_cell.angle_gamma   90.00
#
_symmetry.space_group_name_H-M   'P 1'
#
loop_
_entity.id
_entity.type
_entity.pdbx_description
1 polymer ?
#
loop_
_entity_poly.entity_id
_entity_poly.type
_entity_poly.pdbx_seq_one_letter_code
_entity_poly.pdbx_strand_id
1 'polypeptide(L)'
;METGCDTLASIPLLEASVNLKSLLSGDKIIVNRVLLMDGRLTAKVDTAGNANWDIFPSSTATPEKETQPTESTDNEKGLELNNIAIGNLFVAYNDFHNSTYASIDRIDMQLAGDFSASNTLAQLSLALKSISFRQQNNVWVNNTNIMWQTEIASDLKSKTFEVMKNDLRINDLQLNLIGKVAAIDNRYRVNLQLNAPDTKFESLLSLLPPHILAEMKDVQTSGDFKLNIVANGDYYENNLPQLDALLVINNASVKYPQLPESIQKINLDLHVTNPGGSIDSTQIALNKASFEIANNPFHVFLNILNPNNPLLEGGAKGTINFANLKQAIPLQDLTIEGILTTDMTFKGKYEYIEKEQYEKFTAKGNLEFQNILLINNQFPKGISIPEGSLTVTPAYLKLNNLKGKIYSSDFALQGKIS
;
A
#
# COMPACT_ATOMS: atom_id res chain seq x y z
N MET A 1 19.57 -3.41 30.47
CA MET A 1 18.61 -4.53 30.54
C MET A 1 17.35 -3.97 31.18
N GLU A 2 16.40 -3.50 30.38
CA GLU A 2 15.07 -3.15 30.89
C GLU A 2 14.25 -4.43 30.91
N THR A 3 13.99 -4.95 32.08
CA THR A 3 12.95 -5.94 32.35
C THR A 3 11.58 -5.22 32.28
N GLY A 4 11.21 -4.74 31.08
CA GLY A 4 9.89 -4.22 30.84
C GLY A 4 8.91 -5.37 30.78
N CYS A 5 7.95 -5.42 31.69
CA CYS A 5 6.80 -6.31 31.61
C CYS A 5 6.19 -6.23 30.21
N ASP A 6 6.19 -7.35 29.49
CA ASP A 6 5.57 -7.45 28.16
C ASP A 6 4.04 -7.49 28.30
N THR A 7 3.46 -6.34 28.64
CA THR A 7 2.02 -6.19 28.76
C THR A 7 1.38 -6.29 27.37
N LEU A 8 0.62 -7.35 27.13
CA LEU A 8 -0.16 -7.54 25.92
C LEU A 8 -1.32 -6.54 25.81
N ALA A 9 -2.06 -6.36 26.91
CA ALA A 9 -3.23 -5.49 26.96
C ALA A 9 -3.30 -4.70 28.26
N SER A 10 -3.64 -3.42 28.16
CA SER A 10 -4.01 -2.55 29.27
C SER A 10 -5.29 -1.82 28.90
N ILE A 11 -6.36 -2.03 29.63
CA ILE A 11 -7.69 -1.46 29.36
C ILE A 11 -8.16 -0.76 30.62
N PRO A 12 -7.90 0.55 30.80
CA PRO A 12 -8.27 1.31 31.98
C PRO A 12 -9.77 1.38 32.22
N LEU A 13 -10.56 1.43 31.15
CA LEU A 13 -12.02 1.47 31.24
C LEU A 13 -12.66 0.49 30.25
N LEU A 14 -13.34 -0.52 30.80
CA LEU A 14 -14.26 -1.38 30.07
C LEU A 14 -15.60 -1.38 30.81
N GLU A 15 -16.64 -0.92 30.15
CA GLU A 15 -17.99 -0.80 30.71
C GLU A 15 -18.99 -1.52 29.81
N ALA A 16 -19.92 -2.25 30.42
CA ALA A 16 -21.06 -2.84 29.75
C ALA A 16 -22.35 -2.39 30.44
N SER A 17 -23.24 -1.74 29.71
CA SER A 17 -24.54 -1.33 30.17
C SER A 17 -25.60 -2.32 29.76
N VAL A 18 -26.24 -2.99 30.70
CA VAL A 18 -27.23 -4.05 30.47
C VAL A 18 -28.62 -3.57 30.89
N ASN A 19 -29.63 -3.94 30.14
CA ASN A 19 -31.03 -3.68 30.51
C ASN A 19 -31.45 -4.60 31.65
N LEU A 20 -31.69 -4.01 32.84
CA LEU A 20 -32.01 -4.77 34.02
C LEU A 20 -33.30 -5.58 33.91
N LYS A 21 -34.32 -5.06 33.18
CA LYS A 21 -35.58 -5.74 32.96
C LYS A 21 -35.37 -7.00 32.10
N SER A 22 -34.57 -6.94 31.07
CA SER A 22 -34.26 -8.07 30.21
C SER A 22 -33.43 -9.14 30.97
N LEU A 23 -32.53 -8.69 31.85
CA LEU A 23 -31.73 -9.58 32.68
C LEU A 23 -32.61 -10.38 33.67
N LEU A 24 -33.64 -9.76 34.21
CA LEU A 24 -34.56 -10.36 35.20
C LEU A 24 -35.65 -11.23 34.56
N SER A 25 -36.08 -10.94 33.32
CA SER A 25 -37.06 -11.74 32.59
C SER A 25 -36.53 -13.07 32.09
N GLY A 26 -35.22 -13.18 31.87
CA GLY A 26 -34.56 -14.42 31.50
C GLY A 26 -34.70 -14.88 30.05
N ASP A 27 -35.51 -14.17 29.24
CA ASP A 27 -35.79 -14.54 27.84
C ASP A 27 -34.68 -14.05 26.87
N LYS A 28 -34.13 -12.87 27.12
CA LYS A 28 -33.14 -12.21 26.24
C LYS A 28 -32.28 -11.27 27.10
N ILE A 29 -30.98 -11.26 26.89
CA ILE A 29 -30.07 -10.29 27.51
C ILE A 29 -29.87 -9.12 26.55
N ILE A 30 -30.29 -7.91 26.97
CA ILE A 30 -30.10 -6.70 26.17
C ILE A 30 -28.92 -5.92 26.72
N VAL A 31 -27.84 -5.86 25.94
CA VAL A 31 -26.66 -5.03 26.21
C VAL A 31 -26.82 -3.73 25.43
N ASN A 32 -27.15 -2.66 26.13
CA ASN A 32 -27.40 -1.37 25.48
C ASN A 32 -26.11 -0.75 24.93
N ARG A 33 -24.99 -0.97 25.63
CA ARG A 33 -23.70 -0.38 25.24
C ARG A 33 -22.53 -1.19 25.80
N VAL A 34 -21.50 -1.36 24.98
CA VAL A 34 -20.16 -1.74 25.41
C VAL A 34 -19.23 -0.56 25.12
N LEU A 35 -18.48 -0.13 26.11
CA LEU A 35 -17.55 1.00 26.02
C LEU A 35 -16.14 0.55 26.43
N LEU A 36 -15.16 0.81 25.58
CA LEU A 36 -13.74 0.63 25.85
C LEU A 36 -13.03 1.98 25.65
N MET A 37 -12.32 2.45 26.67
CA MET A 37 -11.63 3.74 26.62
C MET A 37 -10.18 3.60 27.06
N ASP A 38 -9.32 4.40 26.42
CA ASP A 38 -7.90 4.57 26.76
C ASP A 38 -7.11 3.25 26.77
N GLY A 39 -7.55 2.30 25.95
CA GLY A 39 -6.95 0.98 25.83
C GLY A 39 -5.60 1.01 25.12
N ARG A 40 -4.74 0.05 25.49
CA ARG A 40 -3.47 -0.19 24.82
C ARG A 40 -3.29 -1.69 24.58
N LEU A 41 -3.13 -2.08 23.33
CA LEU A 41 -2.82 -3.44 22.90
C LEU A 41 -1.42 -3.44 22.25
N THR A 42 -0.52 -4.28 22.74
CA THR A 42 0.83 -4.38 22.17
C THR A 42 1.21 -5.85 22.00
N ALA A 43 1.01 -6.34 20.79
CA ALA A 43 1.47 -7.66 20.38
C ALA A 43 2.96 -7.61 20.05
N LYS A 44 3.76 -8.55 20.59
CA LYS A 44 5.21 -8.61 20.38
C LYS A 44 5.64 -10.04 20.05
N VAL A 45 6.56 -10.15 19.10
CA VAL A 45 7.35 -11.36 18.86
C VAL A 45 8.81 -11.02 19.15
N ASP A 46 9.47 -11.76 20.03
CA ASP A 46 10.87 -11.54 20.37
C ASP A 46 11.82 -12.00 19.24
N THR A 47 13.13 -11.78 19.40
CA THR A 47 14.12 -12.18 18.40
C THR A 47 14.24 -13.70 18.25
N ALA A 48 13.77 -14.48 19.23
CA ALA A 48 13.73 -15.94 19.19
C ALA A 48 12.45 -16.48 18.55
N GLY A 49 11.47 -15.61 18.25
CA GLY A 49 10.19 -15.99 17.66
C GLY A 49 9.07 -16.27 18.68
N ASN A 50 9.29 -15.98 19.97
CA ASN A 50 8.25 -16.16 20.99
C ASN A 50 7.29 -14.98 21.02
N ALA A 51 6.01 -15.27 21.10
CA ALA A 51 4.95 -14.25 21.11
C ALA A 51 4.48 -13.94 22.55
N ASN A 52 4.25 -12.65 22.88
CA ASN A 52 3.76 -12.26 24.20
C ASN A 52 2.27 -12.57 24.43
N TRP A 53 1.54 -13.00 23.41
CA TRP A 53 0.15 -13.49 23.53
C TRP A 53 0.07 -15.01 23.72
N ASP A 54 1.18 -15.73 23.65
CA ASP A 54 1.26 -17.17 23.92
C ASP A 54 1.37 -17.41 25.42
N ILE A 55 0.32 -16.97 26.16
CA ILE A 55 0.28 -16.96 27.62
C ILE A 55 -0.12 -18.31 28.25
N PHE A 56 -0.53 -19.27 27.42
CA PHE A 56 -0.83 -20.62 27.88
C PHE A 56 0.33 -21.55 27.51
N PRO A 57 0.92 -22.27 28.50
CA PRO A 57 1.94 -23.28 28.17
C PRO A 57 1.33 -24.29 27.22
N SER A 58 2.02 -24.57 26.12
CA SER A 58 1.65 -25.64 25.20
C SER A 58 1.55 -26.94 26.02
N SER A 59 0.35 -27.35 26.37
CA SER A 59 0.17 -28.66 26.95
C SER A 59 0.55 -29.66 25.87
N THR A 60 1.62 -30.41 26.09
CA THR A 60 1.89 -31.68 25.41
C THR A 60 0.82 -32.68 25.83
N ALA A 61 -0.43 -32.38 25.50
CA ALA A 61 -1.53 -33.33 25.65
C ALA A 61 -1.55 -34.17 24.39
N THR A 62 -1.24 -35.46 24.55
CA THR A 62 -1.62 -36.56 23.67
C THR A 62 -3.06 -36.32 23.17
N PRO A 63 -3.37 -36.54 21.88
CA PRO A 63 -4.70 -36.29 21.36
C PRO A 63 -5.68 -37.23 22.09
N GLU A 64 -6.37 -36.71 23.11
CA GLU A 64 -7.59 -37.31 23.59
C GLU A 64 -8.64 -37.24 22.48
N LYS A 65 -9.22 -38.43 22.19
CA LYS A 65 -10.35 -38.62 21.29
C LYS A 65 -11.34 -37.48 21.41
N GLU A 66 -11.61 -36.83 20.27
CA GLU A 66 -12.75 -35.95 20.10
C GLU A 66 -14.01 -36.63 20.64
N THR A 67 -14.45 -36.22 21.79
CA THR A 67 -15.83 -36.42 22.24
C THR A 67 -16.69 -35.54 21.34
N GLN A 68 -17.53 -36.15 20.54
CA GLN A 68 -18.55 -35.48 19.74
C GLN A 68 -19.25 -34.41 20.58
N PRO A 69 -19.49 -33.21 20.02
CA PRO A 69 -20.31 -32.21 20.71
C PRO A 69 -21.70 -32.86 20.94
N THR A 70 -22.06 -33.04 22.19
CA THR A 70 -23.43 -33.30 22.57
C THR A 70 -24.27 -32.17 21.98
N GLU A 71 -25.28 -32.51 21.20
CA GLU A 71 -26.34 -31.60 20.77
C GLU A 71 -26.89 -30.89 22.01
N SER A 72 -26.42 -29.64 22.23
CA SER A 72 -27.05 -28.77 23.20
C SER A 72 -28.38 -28.32 22.61
N THR A 73 -29.46 -28.83 23.21
CA THR A 73 -30.83 -28.39 23.01
C THR A 73 -30.87 -26.84 23.03
N ASP A 74 -31.37 -26.30 21.93
CA ASP A 74 -31.63 -24.91 21.62
C ASP A 74 -32.37 -24.19 22.78
N ASN A 75 -31.60 -23.58 23.67
CA ASN A 75 -32.02 -22.48 24.55
C ASN A 75 -30.94 -21.42 24.47
N GLU A 76 -30.61 -20.96 23.24
CA GLU A 76 -29.82 -19.76 23.07
C GLU A 76 -30.65 -18.58 23.57
N LYS A 77 -30.39 -18.16 24.83
CA LYS A 77 -30.85 -16.87 25.32
C LYS A 77 -30.34 -15.80 24.39
N GLY A 78 -31.24 -15.21 23.62
CA GLY A 78 -30.87 -14.19 22.65
C GLY A 78 -30.05 -13.08 23.31
N LEU A 79 -28.90 -12.74 22.74
CA LEU A 79 -28.10 -11.60 23.13
C LEU A 79 -28.39 -10.45 22.16
N GLU A 80 -28.90 -9.34 22.66
CA GLU A 80 -29.07 -8.09 21.90
C GLU A 80 -27.95 -7.11 22.28
N LEU A 81 -27.22 -6.65 21.27
CA LEU A 81 -26.17 -5.64 21.45
C LEU A 81 -26.49 -4.44 20.55
N ASN A 82 -26.65 -3.26 21.16
CA ASN A 82 -27.14 -2.09 20.41
C ASN A 82 -26.05 -1.06 20.07
N ASN A 83 -25.01 -0.97 20.91
CA ASN A 83 -23.95 0.01 20.69
C ASN A 83 -22.61 -0.51 21.18
N ILE A 84 -21.59 -0.35 20.34
CA ILE A 84 -20.18 -0.59 20.70
C ILE A 84 -19.44 0.73 20.49
N ALA A 85 -18.74 1.20 21.53
CA ALA A 85 -17.91 2.39 21.45
C ALA A 85 -16.48 2.07 21.90
N ILE A 86 -15.53 2.43 21.09
CA ILE A 86 -14.09 2.38 21.40
C ILE A 86 -13.57 3.80 21.27
N GLY A 87 -12.87 4.28 22.29
CA GLY A 87 -12.24 5.59 22.27
C GLY A 87 -10.78 5.50 22.69
N ASN A 88 -9.93 6.20 21.96
CA ASN A 88 -8.51 6.34 22.25
C ASN A 88 -7.79 4.99 22.48
N LEU A 89 -8.07 4.00 21.63
CA LEU A 89 -7.38 2.70 21.68
C LEU A 89 -6.09 2.77 20.84
N PHE A 90 -4.95 2.49 21.47
CA PHE A 90 -3.67 2.29 20.81
C PHE A 90 -3.47 0.81 20.51
N VAL A 91 -3.00 0.50 19.27
CA VAL A 91 -2.65 -0.88 18.87
C VAL A 91 -1.28 -0.88 18.22
N ALA A 92 -0.41 -1.81 18.65
CA ALA A 92 0.88 -2.04 18.01
C ALA A 92 1.19 -3.54 17.86
N TYR A 93 1.88 -3.87 16.78
CA TYR A 93 2.49 -5.17 16.51
C TYR A 93 3.98 -4.97 16.26
N ASN A 94 4.82 -5.61 17.07
CA ASN A 94 6.27 -5.52 16.98
C ASN A 94 6.87 -6.91 16.85
N ASP A 95 7.25 -7.30 15.66
CA ASP A 95 7.92 -8.57 15.38
C ASP A 95 9.42 -8.31 15.16
N PHE A 96 10.20 -8.57 16.21
CA PHE A 96 11.65 -8.40 16.17
C PHE A 96 12.36 -9.54 15.44
N HIS A 97 11.70 -10.70 15.28
CA HIS A 97 12.25 -11.84 14.54
C HIS A 97 12.27 -11.56 13.03
N ASN A 98 11.15 -11.04 12.49
CA ASN A 98 11.00 -10.72 11.07
C ASN A 98 11.22 -9.24 10.75
N SER A 99 11.60 -8.42 11.76
CA SER A 99 11.76 -6.97 11.62
C SER A 99 10.52 -6.29 11.02
N THR A 100 9.32 -6.68 11.48
CA THR A 100 8.03 -6.17 11.04
C THR A 100 7.36 -5.38 12.16
N TYR A 101 6.93 -4.14 11.86
CA TYR A 101 6.35 -3.22 12.84
C TYR A 101 5.10 -2.58 12.24
N ALA A 102 4.00 -2.64 13.00
CA ALA A 102 2.76 -1.97 12.65
C ALA A 102 2.20 -1.26 13.88
N SER A 103 1.61 -0.07 13.70
CA SER A 103 0.91 0.62 14.78
C SER A 103 -0.24 1.46 14.27
N ILE A 104 -1.22 1.67 15.15
CA ILE A 104 -2.28 2.67 15.04
C ILE A 104 -2.28 3.43 16.35
N ASP A 105 -1.93 4.70 16.33
CA ASP A 105 -1.74 5.48 17.55
C ASP A 105 -3.07 5.75 18.27
N ARG A 106 -4.17 5.86 17.48
CA ARG A 106 -5.49 6.06 18.04
C ARG A 106 -6.58 5.46 17.16
N ILE A 107 -7.44 4.68 17.79
CA ILE A 107 -8.67 4.14 17.20
C ILE A 107 -9.85 4.72 17.98
N ASP A 108 -10.74 5.43 17.30
CA ASP A 108 -12.05 5.80 17.77
C ASP A 108 -13.10 5.12 16.91
N MET A 109 -14.02 4.37 17.50
CA MET A 109 -15.07 3.65 16.77
C MET A 109 -16.41 3.76 17.51
N GLN A 110 -17.46 3.97 16.77
CA GLN A 110 -18.84 3.80 17.20
C GLN A 110 -19.59 2.93 16.21
N LEU A 111 -20.19 1.86 16.70
CA LEU A 111 -21.02 0.96 15.92
C LEU A 111 -22.37 0.87 16.62
N ALA A 112 -23.43 1.28 15.97
CA ALA A 112 -24.79 1.28 16.48
C ALA A 112 -25.73 0.53 15.54
N GLY A 113 -26.61 -0.32 16.09
CA GLY A 113 -27.59 -1.10 15.34
C GLY A 113 -28.29 -2.11 16.23
N ASP A 114 -29.39 -2.68 15.76
CA ASP A 114 -30.05 -3.81 16.44
C ASP A 114 -29.45 -5.15 15.95
N PHE A 115 -28.42 -5.59 16.62
CA PHE A 115 -27.72 -6.85 16.26
C PHE A 115 -28.44 -8.13 16.76
N SER A 116 -29.65 -7.99 17.32
CA SER A 116 -30.52 -9.12 17.65
C SER A 116 -31.43 -9.52 16.49
N ALA A 117 -31.71 -8.59 15.60
CA ALA A 117 -32.54 -8.84 14.44
C ALA A 117 -31.73 -9.56 13.34
N SER A 118 -32.39 -10.46 12.61
CA SER A 118 -31.76 -11.14 11.46
C SER A 118 -31.29 -10.16 10.41
N ASN A 119 -32.02 -9.06 10.23
CA ASN A 119 -31.69 -7.95 9.33
C ASN A 119 -31.53 -6.68 10.16
N THR A 120 -30.38 -6.03 10.04
CA THR A 120 -30.11 -4.78 10.72
C THR A 120 -29.47 -3.76 9.79
N LEU A 121 -29.74 -2.48 10.07
CA LEU A 121 -29.00 -1.35 9.49
C LEU A 121 -28.07 -0.82 10.56
N ALA A 122 -26.78 -1.17 10.46
CA ALA A 122 -25.77 -0.70 11.37
C ALA A 122 -25.17 0.63 10.89
N GLN A 123 -24.92 1.55 11.83
CA GLN A 123 -24.20 2.78 11.60
C GLN A 123 -22.79 2.65 12.18
N LEU A 124 -21.78 2.82 11.36
CA LEU A 124 -20.36 2.79 11.74
C LEU A 124 -19.74 4.18 11.57
N SER A 125 -19.11 4.66 12.64
CA SER A 125 -18.16 5.77 12.59
C SER A 125 -16.82 5.28 13.09
N LEU A 126 -15.79 5.32 12.25
CA LEU A 126 -14.44 4.84 12.51
C LEU A 126 -13.43 5.94 12.21
N ALA A 127 -12.53 6.21 13.14
CA ALA A 127 -11.36 7.06 12.91
C ALA A 127 -10.10 6.32 13.38
N LEU A 128 -9.18 6.11 12.48
CA LEU A 128 -7.85 5.56 12.72
C LEU A 128 -6.83 6.67 12.47
N LYS A 129 -5.97 6.94 13.45
CA LYS A 129 -4.96 7.99 13.35
C LYS A 129 -3.56 7.42 13.45
N SER A 130 -2.67 8.01 12.65
CA SER A 130 -1.23 7.68 12.62
C SER A 130 -0.97 6.19 12.41
N ILE A 131 -1.58 5.62 11.37
CA ILE A 131 -1.29 4.25 10.95
C ILE A 131 0.12 4.21 10.38
N SER A 132 0.93 3.28 10.87
CA SER A 132 2.30 3.08 10.40
C SER A 132 2.60 1.60 10.18
N PHE A 133 3.31 1.29 9.11
CA PHE A 133 3.77 -0.06 8.80
C PHE A 133 5.17 -0.03 8.20
N ARG A 134 6.08 -0.76 8.83
CA ARG A 134 7.47 -0.93 8.40
C ARG A 134 7.84 -2.40 8.40
N GLN A 135 8.53 -2.84 7.37
CA GLN A 135 9.10 -4.18 7.26
C GLN A 135 10.55 -4.07 6.86
N GLN A 136 11.43 -4.63 7.68
CA GLN A 136 12.88 -4.46 7.57
C GLN A 136 13.23 -2.95 7.55
N ASN A 137 13.92 -2.48 6.51
CA ASN A 137 14.28 -1.08 6.34
C ASN A 137 13.25 -0.28 5.51
N ASN A 138 12.20 -0.93 5.00
CA ASN A 138 11.22 -0.29 4.13
C ASN A 138 10.02 0.22 4.95
N VAL A 139 9.73 1.50 4.85
CA VAL A 139 8.52 2.13 5.40
C VAL A 139 7.46 2.14 4.31
N TRP A 140 6.44 1.27 4.45
CA TRP A 140 5.35 1.14 3.50
C TRP A 140 4.21 2.10 3.77
N VAL A 141 3.87 2.30 5.04
CA VAL A 141 2.83 3.23 5.49
C VAL A 141 3.41 4.04 6.64
N ASN A 142 3.17 5.34 6.66
CA ASN A 142 3.66 6.21 7.71
C ASN A 142 2.67 7.34 7.99
N ASN A 143 2.21 7.41 9.24
CA ASN A 143 1.30 8.45 9.74
C ASN A 143 0.04 8.66 8.87
N THR A 144 -0.54 7.58 8.36
CA THR A 144 -1.75 7.62 7.54
C THR A 144 -2.98 7.67 8.44
N ASN A 145 -3.94 8.53 8.08
CA ASN A 145 -5.21 8.64 8.79
C ASN A 145 -6.35 8.06 7.94
N ILE A 146 -7.27 7.34 8.56
CA ILE A 146 -8.49 6.84 7.92
C ILE A 146 -9.68 7.32 8.72
N MET A 147 -10.66 7.91 8.04
CA MET A 147 -12.00 8.19 8.58
C MET A 147 -13.03 7.50 7.72
N TRP A 148 -13.93 6.78 8.35
CA TRP A 148 -15.01 6.10 7.64
C TRP A 148 -16.32 6.22 8.39
N GLN A 149 -17.29 6.85 7.75
CA GLN A 149 -18.67 6.92 8.21
C GLN A 149 -19.54 6.18 7.21
N THR A 150 -20.29 5.19 7.67
CA THR A 150 -21.07 4.33 6.77
C THR A 150 -22.31 3.77 7.43
N GLU A 151 -23.32 3.46 6.59
CA GLU A 151 -24.45 2.61 6.93
C GLU A 151 -24.24 1.25 6.27
N ILE A 152 -24.36 0.18 7.04
CA ILE A 152 -24.17 -1.20 6.59
C ILE A 152 -25.47 -1.96 6.80
N ALA A 153 -26.10 -2.37 5.71
CA ALA A 153 -27.22 -3.33 5.80
C ALA A 153 -26.65 -4.73 5.98
N SER A 154 -27.07 -5.40 7.04
CA SER A 154 -26.56 -6.72 7.42
C SER A 154 -27.71 -7.72 7.50
N ASP A 155 -27.56 -8.87 6.86
CA ASP A 155 -28.34 -10.07 7.11
C ASP A 155 -27.44 -11.03 7.91
N LEU A 156 -27.69 -11.15 9.21
CA LEU A 156 -26.88 -11.93 10.12
C LEU A 156 -27.05 -13.45 9.95
N LYS A 157 -28.20 -13.90 9.41
CA LYS A 157 -28.44 -15.32 9.11
C LYS A 157 -27.62 -15.77 7.90
N SER A 158 -27.67 -15.02 6.83
CA SER A 158 -26.88 -15.30 5.62
C SER A 158 -25.45 -14.75 5.71
N LYS A 159 -25.08 -14.09 6.83
CA LYS A 159 -23.78 -13.45 7.07
C LYS A 159 -23.39 -12.51 5.90
N THR A 160 -24.35 -11.72 5.46
CA THR A 160 -24.18 -10.81 4.34
C THR A 160 -24.19 -9.37 4.82
N PHE A 161 -23.24 -8.56 4.29
CA PHE A 161 -23.03 -7.17 4.64
C PHE A 161 -22.96 -6.33 3.38
N GLU A 162 -23.75 -5.27 3.32
CA GLU A 162 -23.81 -4.36 2.17
C GLU A 162 -23.58 -2.93 2.63
N VAL A 163 -22.61 -2.27 2.03
CA VAL A 163 -22.31 -0.85 2.27
C VAL A 163 -23.32 0.00 1.51
N MET A 164 -24.16 0.74 2.26
CA MET A 164 -25.25 1.53 1.69
C MET A 164 -24.82 2.97 1.38
N LYS A 165 -24.41 3.69 2.42
CA LYS A 165 -23.91 5.06 2.33
C LYS A 165 -22.58 5.12 3.03
N ASN A 166 -21.64 5.86 2.46
CA ASN A 166 -20.35 6.00 3.10
C ASN A 166 -19.66 7.32 2.75
N ASP A 167 -18.81 7.78 3.67
CA ASP A 167 -17.78 8.79 3.48
C ASP A 167 -16.49 8.15 4.02
N LEU A 168 -15.65 7.70 3.12
CA LEU A 168 -14.35 7.10 3.42
C LEU A 168 -13.26 8.07 3.01
N ARG A 169 -12.35 8.39 3.93
CA ARG A 169 -11.20 9.26 3.67
C ARG A 169 -9.91 8.60 4.12
N ILE A 170 -8.92 8.68 3.28
CA ILE A 170 -7.53 8.30 3.59
C ILE A 170 -6.70 9.56 3.42
N ASN A 171 -6.25 10.17 4.52
CA ASN A 171 -5.71 11.52 4.56
C ASN A 171 -6.70 12.51 3.91
N ASP A 172 -6.31 13.21 2.84
CA ASP A 172 -7.17 14.15 2.11
C ASP A 172 -7.92 13.49 0.94
N LEU A 173 -7.61 12.24 0.63
CA LEU A 173 -8.26 11.50 -0.45
C LEU A 173 -9.63 11.00 0.00
N GLN A 174 -10.69 11.55 -0.60
CA GLN A 174 -12.05 11.06 -0.42
C GLN A 174 -12.33 9.89 -1.37
N LEU A 175 -12.94 8.84 -0.82
CA LEU A 175 -13.28 7.61 -1.52
C LEU A 175 -14.75 7.25 -1.29
N ASN A 176 -15.33 6.59 -2.26
CA ASN A 176 -16.66 6.00 -2.17
C ASN A 176 -16.54 4.49 -2.36
N LEU A 177 -16.87 3.74 -1.31
CA LEU A 177 -16.88 2.27 -1.31
C LEU A 177 -18.33 1.79 -1.30
N ILE A 178 -18.74 1.07 -2.33
CA ILE A 178 -20.06 0.44 -2.41
C ILE A 178 -19.92 -1.05 -2.67
N GLY A 179 -20.92 -1.80 -2.27
CA GLY A 179 -21.02 -3.21 -2.59
C GLY A 179 -21.29 -4.12 -1.40
N LYS A 180 -21.05 -5.39 -1.59
CA LYS A 180 -21.56 -6.46 -0.73
C LYS A 180 -20.48 -7.51 -0.47
N VAL A 181 -20.45 -8.00 0.78
CA VAL A 181 -19.63 -9.13 1.21
C VAL A 181 -20.52 -10.16 1.88
N ALA A 182 -20.38 -11.42 1.51
CA ALA A 182 -21.05 -12.55 2.17
C ALA A 182 -20.01 -13.55 2.68
N ALA A 183 -20.10 -13.95 3.95
CA ALA A 183 -19.30 -15.04 4.50
C ALA A 183 -20.02 -16.37 4.24
N ILE A 184 -19.39 -17.27 3.48
CA ILE A 184 -19.94 -18.57 3.07
C ILE A 184 -18.92 -19.64 3.46
N ASP A 185 -19.21 -20.42 4.49
CA ASP A 185 -18.27 -21.40 5.04
C ASP A 185 -16.89 -20.77 5.32
N ASN A 186 -15.83 -21.24 4.66
CA ASN A 186 -14.46 -20.78 4.83
C ASN A 186 -14.04 -19.75 3.76
N ARG A 187 -14.99 -19.09 3.09
CA ARG A 187 -14.71 -18.09 2.04
C ARG A 187 -15.57 -16.86 2.20
N TYR A 188 -15.11 -15.78 1.60
CA TYR A 188 -15.86 -14.53 1.49
C TYR A 188 -16.20 -14.30 0.01
N ARG A 189 -17.47 -14.16 -0.29
CA ARG A 189 -17.91 -13.67 -1.61
C ARG A 189 -17.97 -12.17 -1.58
N VAL A 190 -17.19 -11.53 -2.43
CA VAL A 190 -17.09 -10.07 -2.51
C VAL A 190 -17.65 -9.58 -3.84
N ASN A 191 -18.35 -8.45 -3.79
CA ASN A 191 -18.71 -7.62 -4.93
C ASN A 191 -18.58 -6.18 -4.45
N LEU A 192 -17.41 -5.59 -4.66
CA LEU A 192 -17.04 -4.29 -4.13
C LEU A 192 -16.56 -3.39 -5.25
N GLN A 193 -16.93 -2.12 -5.16
CA GLN A 193 -16.41 -1.06 -6.02
C GLN A 193 -15.95 0.11 -5.15
N LEU A 194 -14.74 0.58 -5.42
CA LEU A 194 -14.13 1.76 -4.81
C LEU A 194 -13.83 2.77 -5.91
N ASN A 195 -14.26 4.01 -5.74
CA ASN A 195 -13.92 5.10 -6.62
C ASN A 195 -13.64 6.38 -5.84
N ALA A 196 -12.93 7.34 -6.45
CA ALA A 196 -12.71 8.66 -5.90
C ALA A 196 -13.71 9.64 -6.51
N PRO A 197 -14.62 10.24 -5.72
CA PRO A 197 -15.55 11.27 -6.20
C PRO A 197 -14.86 12.63 -6.44
N ASP A 198 -13.85 12.96 -5.63
CA ASP A 198 -12.96 14.12 -5.86
C ASP A 198 -11.80 13.68 -6.74
N THR A 199 -11.63 14.34 -7.87
CA THR A 199 -10.66 14.01 -8.90
C THR A 199 -9.45 14.93 -8.91
N LYS A 200 -9.30 15.83 -7.92
CA LYS A 200 -8.15 16.73 -7.85
C LYS A 200 -6.86 15.97 -7.56
N PHE A 201 -5.86 16.17 -8.38
CA PHE A 201 -4.56 15.52 -8.24
C PHE A 201 -3.90 15.76 -6.87
N GLU A 202 -4.14 16.93 -6.26
CA GLU A 202 -3.65 17.27 -4.92
C GLU A 202 -4.05 16.24 -3.86
N SER A 203 -5.31 15.77 -3.88
CA SER A 203 -5.79 14.80 -2.89
C SER A 203 -5.08 13.45 -2.98
N LEU A 204 -4.66 13.04 -4.17
CA LEU A 204 -3.86 11.84 -4.39
C LEU A 204 -2.45 11.97 -3.78
N LEU A 205 -1.86 13.16 -3.82
CA LEU A 205 -0.53 13.43 -3.24
C LEU A 205 -0.53 13.28 -1.71
N SER A 206 -1.67 13.46 -1.04
CA SER A 206 -1.80 13.27 0.41
C SER A 206 -1.45 11.85 0.88
N LEU A 207 -1.40 10.87 -0.03
CA LEU A 207 -0.99 9.50 0.25
C LEU A 207 0.53 9.31 0.29
N LEU A 208 1.31 10.32 -0.11
CA LEU A 208 2.76 10.26 -0.05
C LEU A 208 3.26 10.21 1.40
N PRO A 209 4.40 9.55 1.66
CA PRO A 209 5.00 9.51 2.98
C PRO A 209 5.25 10.92 3.56
N PRO A 210 5.09 11.14 4.88
CA PRO A 210 5.19 12.46 5.49
C PRO A 210 6.51 13.21 5.24
N HIS A 211 7.64 12.50 5.10
CA HIS A 211 8.91 13.14 4.78
C HIS A 211 8.89 13.80 3.39
N ILE A 212 8.18 13.19 2.42
CA ILE A 212 7.98 13.80 1.09
C ILE A 212 6.98 14.94 1.19
N LEU A 213 5.86 14.74 1.91
CA LEU A 213 4.84 15.77 2.12
C LEU A 213 5.41 17.02 2.81
N ALA A 214 6.34 16.85 3.76
CA ALA A 214 6.99 17.99 4.43
C ALA A 214 7.79 18.89 3.47
N GLU A 215 8.39 18.28 2.43
CA GLU A 215 9.08 18.99 1.37
C GLU A 215 8.12 19.60 0.35
N MET A 216 6.89 19.08 0.29
CA MET A 216 5.84 19.57 -0.60
C MET A 216 4.99 20.70 0.01
N LYS A 217 5.39 21.25 1.15
CA LYS A 217 4.67 22.36 1.77
C LYS A 217 4.59 23.54 0.80
N ASP A 218 3.37 24.07 0.62
CA ASP A 218 3.07 25.19 -0.29
C ASP A 218 3.27 24.86 -1.80
N VAL A 219 3.45 23.58 -2.16
CA VAL A 219 3.52 23.14 -3.56
C VAL A 219 2.20 23.42 -4.25
N GLN A 220 2.27 24.06 -5.41
CA GLN A 220 1.11 24.27 -6.27
C GLN A 220 0.94 23.06 -7.19
N THR A 221 -0.25 22.54 -7.24
CA THR A 221 -0.60 21.41 -8.11
C THR A 221 -1.80 21.74 -8.98
N SER A 222 -1.91 21.06 -10.10
CA SER A 222 -3.10 21.10 -10.95
C SER A 222 -3.30 19.74 -11.61
N GLY A 223 -4.45 19.58 -12.24
CA GLY A 223 -4.81 18.37 -12.98
C GLY A 223 -5.77 17.48 -12.21
N ASP A 224 -6.25 16.49 -12.93
CA ASP A 224 -7.28 15.57 -12.46
C ASP A 224 -6.78 14.14 -12.49
N PHE A 225 -7.38 13.29 -11.67
CA PHE A 225 -7.21 11.84 -11.73
C PHE A 225 -8.56 11.13 -11.73
N LYS A 226 -8.55 9.88 -12.16
CA LYS A 226 -9.66 8.94 -12.04
C LYS A 226 -9.15 7.68 -11.37
N LEU A 227 -9.82 7.27 -10.30
CA LEU A 227 -9.58 6.02 -9.60
C LEU A 227 -10.85 5.17 -9.63
N ASN A 228 -10.76 3.94 -10.10
CA ASN A 228 -11.82 2.95 -10.02
C ASN A 228 -11.22 1.59 -9.74
N ILE A 229 -11.72 0.92 -8.70
CA ILE A 229 -11.29 -0.42 -8.30
C ILE A 229 -12.54 -1.27 -8.15
N VAL A 230 -12.59 -2.40 -8.83
CA VAL A 230 -13.67 -3.39 -8.74
C VAL A 230 -13.09 -4.73 -8.31
N ALA A 231 -13.69 -5.33 -7.28
CA ALA A 231 -13.35 -6.68 -6.85
C ALA A 231 -14.62 -7.54 -6.85
N ASN A 232 -14.60 -8.67 -7.56
CA ASN A 232 -15.76 -9.56 -7.69
C ASN A 232 -15.35 -11.03 -7.65
N GLY A 233 -16.00 -11.83 -6.82
CA GLY A 233 -15.76 -13.27 -6.73
C GLY A 233 -15.49 -13.75 -5.31
N ASP A 234 -14.97 -14.96 -5.18
CA ASP A 234 -14.70 -15.59 -3.91
C ASP A 234 -13.24 -15.36 -3.48
N TYR A 235 -13.06 -14.96 -2.21
CA TYR A 235 -11.77 -14.83 -1.53
C TYR A 235 -11.64 -15.92 -0.46
N TYR A 236 -10.63 -16.76 -0.56
CA TYR A 236 -10.30 -17.79 0.43
C TYR A 236 -8.84 -18.26 0.26
N GLU A 237 -8.14 -18.53 1.35
CA GLU A 237 -6.74 -18.95 1.34
C GLU A 237 -5.86 -18.08 0.39
N ASN A 238 -5.37 -18.68 -0.70
CA ASN A 238 -4.57 -17.99 -1.74
C ASN A 238 -5.39 -17.65 -2.98
N ASN A 239 -6.72 -17.82 -2.94
CA ASN A 239 -7.60 -17.49 -4.05
C ASN A 239 -8.11 -16.05 -3.93
N LEU A 240 -7.70 -15.20 -4.85
CA LEU A 240 -8.15 -13.82 -4.96
C LEU A 240 -9.46 -13.74 -5.75
N PRO A 241 -10.35 -12.78 -5.46
CA PRO A 241 -11.43 -12.43 -6.36
C PRO A 241 -10.87 -11.81 -7.64
N GLN A 242 -11.68 -11.76 -8.68
CA GLN A 242 -11.36 -10.95 -9.85
C GLN A 242 -11.15 -9.50 -9.41
N LEU A 243 -10.04 -8.89 -9.85
CA LEU A 243 -9.67 -7.50 -9.59
C LEU A 243 -9.52 -6.74 -10.90
N ASP A 244 -10.09 -5.55 -10.95
CA ASP A 244 -9.88 -4.55 -11.98
C ASP A 244 -9.65 -3.20 -11.30
N ALA A 245 -8.44 -2.65 -11.37
CA ALA A 245 -8.08 -1.40 -10.72
C ALA A 245 -7.42 -0.45 -11.73
N LEU A 246 -8.06 0.68 -11.98
CA LEU A 246 -7.64 1.70 -12.93
C LEU A 246 -7.33 3.01 -12.20
N LEU A 247 -6.11 3.53 -12.42
CA LEU A 247 -5.71 4.90 -12.06
C LEU A 247 -5.25 5.64 -13.30
N VAL A 248 -5.93 6.73 -13.62
CA VAL A 248 -5.57 7.63 -14.72
C VAL A 248 -5.32 9.02 -14.15
N ILE A 249 -4.20 9.63 -14.50
CA ILE A 249 -3.89 11.03 -14.21
C ILE A 249 -3.81 11.78 -15.54
N ASN A 250 -4.46 12.94 -15.63
CA ASN A 250 -4.53 13.72 -16.84
C ASN A 250 -3.97 15.12 -16.61
N ASN A 251 -2.95 15.46 -17.40
CA ASN A 251 -2.37 16.78 -17.51
C ASN A 251 -2.09 17.46 -16.14
N ALA A 252 -1.61 16.66 -15.17
CA ALA A 252 -1.28 17.19 -13.87
C ALA A 252 0.05 17.98 -13.90
N SER A 253 0.23 18.86 -12.93
CA SER A 253 1.46 19.59 -12.72
C SER A 253 1.84 19.69 -11.25
N VAL A 254 3.14 19.86 -11.00
CA VAL A 254 3.73 20.10 -9.67
C VAL A 254 4.70 21.26 -9.76
N LYS A 255 4.51 22.27 -8.95
CA LYS A 255 5.36 23.48 -8.88
C LYS A 255 5.73 23.78 -7.44
N TYR A 256 7.01 23.67 -7.14
CA TYR A 256 7.57 24.12 -5.87
C TYR A 256 7.76 25.64 -5.89
N PRO A 257 7.25 26.40 -4.89
CA PRO A 257 7.30 27.87 -4.93
C PRO A 257 8.73 28.44 -5.00
N GLN A 258 9.68 27.73 -4.38
CA GLN A 258 11.09 28.16 -4.29
C GLN A 258 11.91 27.80 -5.54
N LEU A 259 11.36 26.98 -6.45
CA LEU A 259 12.08 26.52 -7.64
C LEU A 259 11.54 27.19 -8.90
N PRO A 260 12.42 27.57 -9.86
CA PRO A 260 11.98 28.28 -11.07
C PRO A 260 11.17 27.42 -12.04
N GLU A 261 11.47 26.13 -12.14
CA GLU A 261 10.81 25.20 -13.06
C GLU A 261 9.66 24.43 -12.40
N SER A 262 8.85 23.76 -13.20
CA SER A 262 7.76 22.88 -12.78
C SER A 262 7.79 21.59 -13.56
N ILE A 263 7.22 20.53 -12.97
CA ILE A 263 6.90 19.31 -13.70
C ILE A 263 5.49 19.53 -14.28
N GLN A 264 5.35 19.39 -15.57
CA GLN A 264 4.10 19.66 -16.30
C GLN A 264 3.69 18.44 -17.14
N LYS A 265 2.44 18.49 -17.62
CA LYS A 265 1.88 17.46 -18.51
C LYS A 265 2.07 16.05 -17.94
N ILE A 266 1.95 15.94 -16.61
CA ILE A 266 2.01 14.64 -15.94
C ILE A 266 0.78 13.86 -16.35
N ASN A 267 0.99 12.74 -17.03
CA ASN A 267 -0.06 11.81 -17.40
C ASN A 267 0.33 10.43 -16.95
N LEU A 268 -0.62 9.67 -16.44
CA LEU A 268 -0.45 8.28 -16.01
C LEU A 268 -1.67 7.47 -16.45
N ASP A 269 -1.44 6.27 -16.93
CA ASP A 269 -2.45 5.24 -17.18
C ASP A 269 -1.91 3.94 -16.59
N LEU A 270 -2.40 3.60 -15.40
CA LEU A 270 -2.04 2.40 -14.64
C LEU A 270 -3.26 1.50 -14.51
N HIS A 271 -3.16 0.28 -14.99
CA HIS A 271 -4.19 -0.74 -14.89
C HIS A 271 -3.65 -1.98 -14.20
N VAL A 272 -4.28 -2.40 -13.12
CA VAL A 272 -3.94 -3.64 -12.41
C VAL A 272 -5.12 -4.58 -12.52
N THR A 273 -4.90 -5.77 -13.06
CA THR A 273 -5.94 -6.78 -13.23
C THR A 273 -5.52 -8.13 -12.67
N ASN A 274 -6.49 -8.85 -12.12
CA ASN A 274 -6.39 -10.26 -11.81
C ASN A 274 -7.70 -10.94 -12.23
N PRO A 275 -7.66 -12.03 -13.03
CA PRO A 275 -8.88 -12.72 -13.47
C PRO A 275 -9.60 -13.49 -12.35
N GLY A 276 -9.03 -13.51 -11.16
CA GLY A 276 -9.40 -14.37 -10.03
C GLY A 276 -8.44 -15.56 -9.89
N GLY A 277 -8.34 -16.12 -8.69
CA GLY A 277 -7.44 -17.23 -8.39
C GLY A 277 -6.08 -16.78 -7.83
N SER A 278 -4.99 -17.29 -8.38
CA SER A 278 -3.65 -16.99 -7.86
C SER A 278 -3.23 -15.54 -8.11
N ILE A 279 -2.45 -14.98 -7.19
CA ILE A 279 -1.74 -13.70 -7.38
C ILE A 279 -0.80 -13.73 -8.59
N ASP A 280 -0.32 -14.92 -8.98
CA ASP A 280 0.54 -15.10 -10.16
C ASP A 280 -0.14 -14.72 -11.48
N SER A 281 -1.48 -14.69 -11.49
CA SER A 281 -2.28 -14.24 -12.62
C SER A 281 -2.44 -12.72 -12.69
N THR A 282 -1.85 -11.99 -11.75
CA THR A 282 -1.93 -10.52 -11.73
C THR A 282 -1.09 -9.92 -12.84
N GLN A 283 -1.69 -8.97 -13.53
CA GLN A 283 -1.03 -8.09 -14.49
C GLN A 283 -1.04 -6.66 -13.96
N ILE A 284 0.12 -6.00 -13.98
CA ILE A 284 0.28 -4.58 -13.70
C ILE A 284 0.73 -3.91 -15.00
N ALA A 285 -0.11 -3.08 -15.57
CA ALA A 285 0.15 -2.40 -16.83
C ALA A 285 0.23 -0.88 -16.62
N LEU A 286 1.43 -0.33 -16.57
CA LEU A 286 1.68 1.08 -16.74
C LEU A 286 1.73 1.37 -18.23
N ASN A 287 0.56 1.55 -18.87
CA ASN A 287 0.42 1.75 -20.29
C ASN A 287 1.14 3.04 -20.75
N LYS A 288 1.09 4.05 -19.90
CA LYS A 288 1.72 5.33 -20.13
C LYS A 288 2.02 6.03 -18.81
N ALA A 289 3.26 6.47 -18.66
CA ALA A 289 3.61 7.53 -17.73
C ALA A 289 4.41 8.58 -18.51
N SER A 290 4.03 9.85 -18.44
CA SER A 290 4.73 10.92 -19.12
C SER A 290 4.72 12.20 -18.30
N PHE A 291 5.77 12.99 -18.43
CA PHE A 291 5.90 14.32 -17.86
C PHE A 291 6.82 15.18 -18.71
N GLU A 292 6.85 16.48 -18.44
CA GLU A 292 7.68 17.45 -19.12
C GLU A 292 8.32 18.39 -18.10
N ILE A 293 9.61 18.62 -18.23
CA ILE A 293 10.38 19.58 -17.42
C ILE A 293 11.15 20.49 -18.39
N ALA A 294 10.96 21.81 -18.30
CA ALA A 294 11.61 22.80 -19.18
C ALA A 294 11.54 22.39 -20.66
N ASN A 295 10.36 22.03 -21.14
CA ASN A 295 10.06 21.58 -22.53
C ASN A 295 10.75 20.26 -22.95
N ASN A 296 11.29 19.48 -22.02
CA ASN A 296 11.83 18.16 -22.30
C ASN A 296 10.83 17.08 -21.89
N PRO A 297 10.15 16.43 -22.85
CA PRO A 297 9.21 15.35 -22.54
C PRO A 297 9.94 14.05 -22.22
N PHE A 298 9.38 13.30 -21.28
CA PHE A 298 9.83 11.97 -20.90
C PHE A 298 8.65 11.02 -20.83
N HIS A 299 8.80 9.82 -21.38
CA HIS A 299 7.76 8.79 -21.47
C HIS A 299 8.28 7.46 -20.95
N VAL A 300 7.46 6.77 -20.18
CA VAL A 300 7.74 5.41 -19.69
C VAL A 300 6.49 4.56 -19.86
N PHE A 301 6.69 3.29 -20.16
CA PHE A 301 5.68 2.25 -20.01
C PHE A 301 6.29 1.00 -19.35
N LEU A 302 5.49 0.22 -18.64
CA LEU A 302 5.95 -0.98 -17.96
C LEU A 302 4.79 -1.97 -17.77
N ASN A 303 4.91 -3.17 -18.30
CA ASN A 303 3.99 -4.27 -18.06
C ASN A 303 4.69 -5.34 -17.23
N ILE A 304 4.02 -5.78 -16.17
CA ILE A 304 4.49 -6.84 -15.27
C ILE A 304 3.43 -7.92 -15.24
N LEU A 305 3.79 -9.13 -15.62
CA LEU A 305 2.96 -10.33 -15.47
C LEU A 305 3.57 -11.19 -14.37
N ASN A 306 2.74 -11.78 -13.53
CA ASN A 306 3.15 -12.64 -12.42
C ASN A 306 4.11 -11.94 -11.46
N PRO A 307 3.60 -11.18 -10.44
CA PRO A 307 4.44 -10.42 -9.51
C PRO A 307 5.44 -11.26 -8.69
N ASN A 308 5.16 -12.56 -8.48
CA ASN A 308 6.06 -13.46 -7.74
C ASN A 308 7.25 -13.94 -8.60
N ASN A 309 7.08 -14.02 -9.92
CA ASN A 309 8.15 -14.32 -10.88
C ASN A 309 7.98 -13.43 -12.11
N PRO A 310 8.36 -12.15 -12.02
CA PRO A 310 7.94 -11.14 -12.96
C PRO A 310 8.47 -11.36 -14.38
N LEU A 311 7.54 -11.42 -15.34
CA LEU A 311 7.84 -11.18 -16.75
C LEU A 311 7.63 -9.68 -17.00
N LEU A 312 8.71 -8.99 -17.31
CA LEU A 312 8.75 -7.56 -17.53
C LEU A 312 8.74 -7.25 -19.04
N GLU A 313 7.97 -6.24 -19.42
CA GLU A 313 8.05 -5.59 -20.72
C GLU A 313 7.91 -4.09 -20.54
N GLY A 314 8.90 -3.32 -20.96
CA GLY A 314 8.89 -1.90 -20.68
C GLY A 314 9.78 -1.10 -21.62
N GLY A 315 9.75 0.22 -21.42
CA GLY A 315 10.61 1.14 -22.15
C GLY A 315 10.54 2.55 -21.60
N ALA A 316 11.56 3.32 -21.98
CA ALA A 316 11.67 4.74 -21.65
C ALA A 316 12.17 5.51 -22.86
N LYS A 317 11.57 6.69 -23.11
CA LYS A 317 11.94 7.57 -24.22
C LYS A 317 11.87 9.02 -23.78
N GLY A 318 12.94 9.77 -24.03
CA GLY A 318 12.99 11.21 -23.77
C GLY A 318 14.36 11.67 -23.35
N THR A 319 14.40 12.94 -22.92
CA THR A 319 15.61 13.59 -22.44
C THR A 319 15.37 14.16 -21.03
N ILE A 320 16.26 13.86 -20.11
CA ILE A 320 16.31 14.45 -18.79
C ILE A 320 17.54 15.35 -18.71
N ASN A 321 17.31 16.66 -18.58
CA ASN A 321 18.34 17.60 -18.17
C ASN A 321 18.30 17.73 -16.64
N PHE A 322 19.30 17.20 -15.96
CA PHE A 322 19.34 17.17 -14.51
C PHE A 322 19.47 18.56 -13.87
N ALA A 323 20.03 19.54 -14.58
CA ALA A 323 20.03 20.92 -14.11
C ALA A 323 18.59 21.48 -14.04
N ASN A 324 17.75 21.18 -15.05
CA ASN A 324 16.34 21.57 -15.05
C ASN A 324 15.54 20.76 -14.01
N LEU A 325 15.86 19.49 -13.82
CA LEU A 325 15.24 18.64 -12.81
C LEU A 325 15.43 19.22 -11.40
N LYS A 326 16.66 19.66 -11.05
CA LYS A 326 16.95 20.36 -9.79
C LYS A 326 16.16 21.66 -9.62
N GLN A 327 15.80 22.30 -10.72
CA GLN A 327 14.99 23.53 -10.71
C GLN A 327 13.48 23.23 -10.60
N ALA A 328 13.08 21.97 -10.73
CA ALA A 328 11.68 21.53 -10.65
C ALA A 328 11.35 20.75 -9.38
N ILE A 329 12.32 20.02 -8.81
CA ILE A 329 12.16 19.25 -7.57
C ILE A 329 13.37 19.41 -6.65
N PRO A 330 13.20 19.43 -5.31
CA PRO A 330 14.32 19.41 -4.37
C PRO A 330 14.98 18.03 -4.38
N LEU A 331 16.31 17.99 -4.59
CA LEU A 331 17.12 16.76 -4.53
C LEU A 331 18.01 16.84 -3.28
N GLN A 332 17.58 16.18 -2.20
CA GLN A 332 18.38 16.13 -0.98
C GLN A 332 19.45 15.05 -1.10
N ASP A 333 20.64 15.30 -0.54
CA ASP A 333 21.78 14.36 -0.49
C ASP A 333 22.21 13.77 -1.85
N LEU A 334 21.75 14.37 -2.96
CA LEU A 334 22.08 13.98 -4.32
C LEU A 334 22.49 15.18 -5.17
N THR A 335 23.74 15.20 -5.60
CA THR A 335 24.15 16.10 -6.67
C THR A 335 24.19 15.33 -7.98
N ILE A 336 23.32 15.69 -8.89
CA ILE A 336 23.29 15.14 -10.25
C ILE A 336 23.22 16.28 -11.27
N GLU A 337 24.06 16.20 -12.31
CA GLU A 337 24.14 17.18 -13.40
C GLU A 337 24.29 16.48 -14.74
N GLY A 338 24.11 17.22 -15.83
CA GLY A 338 24.25 16.72 -17.18
C GLY A 338 22.91 16.38 -17.83
N ILE A 339 22.99 15.67 -18.95
CA ILE A 339 21.85 15.31 -19.78
C ILE A 339 21.90 13.81 -20.04
N LEU A 340 20.77 13.17 -19.83
CA LEU A 340 20.50 11.77 -20.21
C LEU A 340 19.43 11.75 -21.30
N THR A 341 19.76 11.20 -22.46
CA THR A 341 18.78 10.92 -23.51
C THR A 341 18.64 9.40 -23.66
N THR A 342 17.40 8.92 -23.72
CA THR A 342 17.10 7.51 -23.85
C THR A 342 15.99 7.24 -24.85
N ASP A 343 16.12 6.14 -25.57
CA ASP A 343 15.06 5.48 -26.35
C ASP A 343 15.30 3.98 -26.24
N MET A 344 14.77 3.39 -25.17
CA MET A 344 15.05 2.01 -24.77
C MET A 344 13.75 1.22 -24.59
N THR A 345 13.77 -0.03 -25.00
CA THR A 345 12.74 -1.02 -24.67
C THR A 345 13.37 -2.33 -24.23
N PHE A 346 12.68 -3.06 -23.37
CA PHE A 346 13.14 -4.34 -22.85
C PHE A 346 11.99 -5.31 -22.64
N LYS A 347 12.31 -6.62 -22.66
CA LYS A 347 11.40 -7.71 -22.34
C LYS A 347 12.15 -8.92 -21.83
N GLY A 348 11.71 -9.50 -20.73
CA GLY A 348 12.28 -10.71 -20.18
C GLY A 348 11.85 -10.96 -18.73
N LYS A 349 12.14 -12.15 -18.22
CA LYS A 349 11.91 -12.46 -16.82
C LYS A 349 12.96 -11.77 -15.94
N TYR A 350 12.52 -11.23 -14.80
CA TYR A 350 13.41 -10.58 -13.86
C TYR A 350 14.48 -11.54 -13.29
N GLU A 351 14.12 -12.82 -13.11
CA GLU A 351 15.05 -13.87 -12.68
C GLU A 351 16.28 -14.02 -13.60
N TYR A 352 16.17 -13.67 -14.87
CA TYR A 352 17.32 -13.74 -15.79
C TYR A 352 18.37 -12.67 -15.47
N ILE A 353 17.92 -11.51 -14.98
CA ILE A 353 18.81 -10.45 -14.50
C ILE A 353 19.49 -10.90 -13.19
N GLU A 354 18.71 -11.44 -12.24
CA GLU A 354 19.24 -11.92 -10.96
C GLU A 354 20.25 -13.06 -11.10
N LYS A 355 20.05 -13.93 -12.10
CA LYS A 355 20.92 -15.08 -12.38
C LYS A 355 22.01 -14.77 -13.41
N GLU A 356 22.17 -13.48 -13.78
CA GLU A 356 23.16 -13.02 -14.77
C GLU A 356 23.02 -13.70 -16.15
N GLN A 357 21.80 -14.17 -16.50
CA GLN A 357 21.48 -14.81 -17.76
C GLN A 357 20.98 -13.77 -18.77
N TYR A 358 21.78 -12.74 -19.02
CA TYR A 358 21.41 -11.57 -19.81
C TYR A 358 21.01 -11.89 -21.25
N GLU A 359 21.53 -12.99 -21.80
CA GLU A 359 21.19 -13.48 -23.16
C GLU A 359 19.71 -13.88 -23.32
N LYS A 360 19.02 -14.13 -22.21
CA LYS A 360 17.58 -14.42 -22.16
C LYS A 360 16.71 -13.19 -21.97
N PHE A 361 17.33 -12.03 -21.70
CA PHE A 361 16.66 -10.77 -21.49
C PHE A 361 16.83 -9.87 -22.71
N THR A 362 15.75 -9.68 -23.48
CA THR A 362 15.80 -8.87 -24.69
C THR A 362 15.75 -7.39 -24.32
N ALA A 363 16.73 -6.63 -24.80
CA ALA A 363 16.72 -5.18 -24.71
C ALA A 363 17.18 -4.57 -26.05
N LYS A 364 16.65 -3.41 -26.40
CA LYS A 364 17.09 -2.65 -27.58
C LYS A 364 16.91 -1.15 -27.37
N GLY A 365 17.80 -0.39 -27.97
CA GLY A 365 17.73 1.08 -27.95
C GLY A 365 19.07 1.73 -27.66
N ASN A 366 19.00 3.01 -27.29
CA ASN A 366 20.16 3.83 -27.04
C ASN A 366 20.03 4.59 -25.73
N LEU A 367 21.18 4.77 -25.06
CA LEU A 367 21.38 5.69 -23.96
C LEU A 367 22.53 6.62 -24.31
N GLU A 368 22.35 7.91 -24.14
CA GLU A 368 23.38 8.93 -24.39
C GLU A 368 23.58 9.77 -23.12
N PHE A 369 24.84 9.95 -22.74
CA PHE A 369 25.27 10.67 -21.56
C PHE A 369 26.06 11.90 -21.98
N GLN A 370 25.71 13.07 -21.44
CA GLN A 370 26.42 14.33 -21.69
C GLN A 370 26.66 15.04 -20.37
N ASN A 371 27.93 15.30 -20.04
CA ASN A 371 28.36 16.03 -18.84
C ASN A 371 27.73 15.52 -17.54
N ILE A 372 27.56 14.22 -17.40
CA ILE A 372 27.01 13.62 -16.18
C ILE A 372 28.00 13.82 -15.04
N LEU A 373 27.50 14.36 -13.92
CA LEU A 373 28.16 14.36 -12.62
C LEU A 373 27.18 13.78 -11.59
N LEU A 374 27.60 12.75 -10.88
CA LEU A 374 26.83 12.14 -9.81
C LEU A 374 27.64 12.14 -8.51
N ILE A 375 27.11 12.79 -7.46
CA ILE A 375 27.69 12.77 -6.11
C ILE A 375 26.59 12.34 -5.15
N ASN A 376 26.84 11.29 -4.36
CA ASN A 376 25.96 10.81 -3.31
C ASN A 376 26.78 10.15 -2.18
N ASN A 377 26.11 9.56 -1.20
CA ASN A 377 26.75 8.91 -0.06
C ASN A 377 27.66 7.73 -0.46
N GLN A 378 27.35 7.03 -1.56
CA GLN A 378 28.18 5.94 -2.09
C GLN A 378 29.39 6.45 -2.87
N PHE A 379 29.23 7.59 -3.54
CA PHE A 379 30.27 8.24 -4.35
C PHE A 379 30.48 9.69 -3.88
N PRO A 380 31.05 9.91 -2.68
CA PRO A 380 31.17 11.26 -2.11
C PRO A 380 32.13 12.18 -2.85
N LYS A 381 33.05 11.64 -3.65
CA LYS A 381 33.94 12.43 -4.53
C LYS A 381 33.44 12.49 -5.99
N GLY A 382 32.30 11.84 -6.24
CA GLY A 382 31.61 11.87 -7.52
C GLY A 382 32.09 10.87 -8.58
N ILE A 383 31.15 10.66 -9.51
CA ILE A 383 31.40 10.02 -10.81
C ILE A 383 31.11 11.07 -11.88
N SER A 384 32.07 11.29 -12.78
CA SER A 384 31.90 12.22 -13.92
C SER A 384 32.00 11.45 -15.22
N ILE A 385 31.03 11.68 -16.12
CA ILE A 385 30.99 11.13 -17.48
C ILE A 385 30.75 12.31 -18.43
N PRO A 386 31.81 12.91 -19.02
CA PRO A 386 31.67 14.01 -19.97
C PRO A 386 30.82 13.66 -21.18
N GLU A 387 31.06 12.45 -21.74
CA GLU A 387 30.28 11.92 -22.88
C GLU A 387 30.36 10.39 -22.92
N GLY A 388 29.34 9.81 -23.52
CA GLY A 388 29.31 8.37 -23.76
C GLY A 388 27.96 7.95 -24.30
N SER A 389 27.94 6.81 -24.99
CA SER A 389 26.67 6.20 -25.39
C SER A 389 26.71 4.69 -25.28
N LEU A 390 25.54 4.13 -25.00
CA LEU A 390 25.28 2.71 -24.94
C LEU A 390 24.22 2.36 -25.97
N THR A 391 24.56 1.48 -26.90
CA THR A 391 23.60 0.90 -27.83
C THR A 391 23.36 -0.55 -27.45
N VAL A 392 22.11 -0.90 -27.22
CA VAL A 392 21.67 -2.25 -26.87
C VAL A 392 20.83 -2.82 -28.00
N THR A 393 21.11 -4.03 -28.38
CA THR A 393 20.32 -4.82 -29.35
C THR A 393 20.14 -6.23 -28.81
N PRO A 394 19.20 -7.04 -29.29
CA PRO A 394 19.09 -8.45 -28.88
C PRO A 394 20.35 -9.28 -29.14
N ALA A 395 21.21 -8.82 -30.04
CA ALA A 395 22.41 -9.55 -30.45
C ALA A 395 23.68 -9.06 -29.76
N TYR A 396 23.70 -7.81 -29.28
CA TYR A 396 24.89 -7.25 -28.65
C TYR A 396 24.59 -6.00 -27.82
N LEU A 397 25.46 -5.74 -26.88
CA LEU A 397 25.61 -4.47 -26.17
C LEU A 397 26.89 -3.80 -26.67
N LYS A 398 26.79 -2.58 -27.15
CA LYS A 398 27.92 -1.77 -27.64
C LYS A 398 28.08 -0.51 -26.79
N LEU A 399 29.19 -0.41 -26.11
CA LEU A 399 29.61 0.74 -25.38
C LEU A 399 30.50 1.63 -26.29
N ASN A 400 30.06 2.84 -26.59
CA ASN A 400 30.76 3.75 -27.44
C ASN A 400 31.34 4.88 -26.60
N ASN A 401 32.65 5.06 -26.67
CA ASN A 401 33.38 6.22 -26.17
C ASN A 401 32.98 6.70 -24.77
N LEU A 402 32.71 5.75 -23.84
CA LEU A 402 32.40 6.10 -22.45
C LEU A 402 33.68 6.49 -21.73
N LYS A 403 33.92 7.78 -21.56
CA LYS A 403 35.03 8.33 -20.80
C LYS A 403 34.50 8.94 -19.52
N GLY A 404 35.29 8.86 -18.45
CA GLY A 404 34.86 9.43 -17.19
C GLY A 404 35.93 9.37 -16.12
N LYS A 405 35.51 9.80 -14.92
CA LYS A 405 36.32 9.75 -13.70
C LYS A 405 35.49 9.17 -12.56
N ILE A 406 36.12 8.30 -11.80
CA ILE A 406 35.62 7.85 -10.50
C ILE A 406 36.64 8.29 -9.47
N TYR A 407 36.24 9.24 -8.61
CA TYR A 407 37.15 9.96 -7.72
C TYR A 407 38.26 10.68 -8.51
N SER A 408 39.54 10.25 -8.34
CA SER A 408 40.70 10.78 -9.06
C SER A 408 41.16 9.92 -10.23
N SER A 409 40.50 8.78 -10.46
CA SER A 409 40.89 7.80 -11.48
C SER A 409 40.10 8.02 -12.78
N ASP A 410 40.82 8.23 -13.87
CA ASP A 410 40.24 8.29 -15.21
C ASP A 410 39.92 6.87 -15.71
N PHE A 411 38.82 6.73 -16.44
CA PHE A 411 38.51 5.52 -17.19
C PHE A 411 38.07 5.88 -18.61
N ALA A 412 38.36 4.97 -19.52
CA ALA A 412 37.84 5.01 -20.88
C ALA A 412 37.41 3.59 -21.26
N LEU A 413 36.14 3.44 -21.59
CA LEU A 413 35.54 2.15 -21.94
C LEU A 413 34.96 2.22 -23.34
N GLN A 414 35.37 1.28 -24.17
CA GLN A 414 34.82 1.03 -25.48
C GLN A 414 34.79 -0.48 -25.73
N GLY A 415 33.68 -1.00 -26.17
CA GLY A 415 33.59 -2.43 -26.38
C GLY A 415 32.26 -2.87 -26.99
N LYS A 416 32.24 -4.10 -27.41
CA LYS A 416 31.08 -4.82 -27.87
C LYS A 416 31.04 -6.18 -27.20
N ILE A 417 29.92 -6.51 -26.57
CA ILE A 417 29.62 -7.81 -25.98
C ILE A 417 28.50 -8.40 -26.82
N SER A 418 28.67 -9.57 -27.38
CA SER A 418 27.70 -10.31 -28.21
C SER A 418 27.37 -11.65 -27.58
#